data_d91e9452ca1a999c3e12b98968607120
#
_entry.id   d91e9452ca1a999c3e12b98968607120
#
_cell.length_a   1.000
_cell.length_b   1.000
_cell.length_c   1.000
_cell.angle_alpha   90.00
_cell.angle_beta   90.00
_cell.angle_gamma   90.00
#
_symmetry.space_group_name_H-M   'P 1'
#
loop_
_entity.id
_entity.type
_entity.pdbx_description
1 polymer ?
#
loop_
_entity_poly.entity_id
_entity_poly.type
_entity_poly.pdbx_seq_one_letter_code
_entity_poly.pdbx_strand_id
1 'polypeptide(L)'
;MAARQFDKIPIVETAGRCGLVLDSRTLRRTEVEASCPFCGDHGLGKHHLSLNTDTDQYRCNLCGAHGNSVSLYARLKGMSNKEAYLELAQEAKVYPMPQAPSPQTQERQPVPLERRHAAYSDMLEHLTLLDRHGENLLERGLSEERIRENGYKSMPETERGRRLIADLLRSCGHELSGLPGFRTYYGEWTLSGPNGFLIPVRNKDGLIQGLKIRLDDADAPNRKYRWLSSRGLPNGTRSYSWVHVTGDRSRKCVFLTEGPLKGDVASFLARDELFICIGGVNALHGLTDTIRELGVREVVEAMDMDQMTNPNVRKAVLTMRKEVQKIPGIRYAKYTWNPAYKGVDDYLLSRAATM
;
A
#
# COMPACT_ATOMS: atom_id res chain seq x y z
N MET A 1 7.74 -22.70 -8.82
CA MET A 1 9.13 -22.20 -8.80
C MET A 1 9.18 -21.10 -7.76
N ALA A 2 9.93 -21.32 -6.66
CA ALA A 2 10.07 -20.34 -5.58
C ALA A 2 10.84 -19.12 -6.10
N ALA A 3 10.29 -17.93 -5.94
CA ALA A 3 10.99 -16.69 -6.20
C ALA A 3 12.20 -16.63 -5.27
N ARG A 4 13.41 -16.58 -5.84
CA ARG A 4 14.65 -16.41 -5.07
C ARG A 4 14.57 -15.05 -4.37
N GLN A 5 14.58 -15.08 -3.06
CA GLN A 5 14.75 -13.90 -2.22
C GLN A 5 16.22 -13.46 -2.42
N PHE A 6 16.42 -12.33 -3.11
CA PHE A 6 17.75 -11.74 -3.26
C PHE A 6 18.13 -11.08 -1.93
N ASP A 7 19.25 -11.48 -1.36
CA ASP A 7 19.79 -10.84 -0.16
C ASP A 7 20.08 -9.36 -0.47
N LYS A 8 19.67 -8.47 0.43
CA LYS A 8 19.90 -7.03 0.30
C LYS A 8 21.39 -6.75 0.44
N ILE A 9 21.99 -6.10 -0.53
CA ILE A 9 23.40 -5.71 -0.52
C ILE A 9 23.48 -4.22 -0.19
N PRO A 10 24.00 -3.84 1.01
CA PRO A 10 24.01 -2.44 1.45
C PRO A 10 24.84 -1.54 0.55
N ILE A 11 24.26 -0.40 0.13
CA ILE A 11 24.91 0.51 -0.82
C ILE A 11 26.17 1.17 -0.24
N VAL A 12 26.16 1.54 1.04
CA VAL A 12 27.30 2.17 1.71
C VAL A 12 28.47 1.22 1.85
N GLU A 13 28.19 -0.07 2.18
CA GLU A 13 29.21 -1.11 2.25
C GLU A 13 29.80 -1.37 0.85
N THR A 14 28.96 -1.46 -0.16
CA THR A 14 29.38 -1.63 -1.56
C THR A 14 30.25 -0.44 -2.02
N ALA A 15 29.87 0.77 -1.69
CA ALA A 15 30.65 1.98 -1.99
C ALA A 15 32.03 1.95 -1.31
N GLY A 16 32.08 1.52 -0.04
CA GLY A 16 33.34 1.36 0.69
C GLY A 16 34.26 0.31 0.04
N ARG A 17 33.71 -0.82 -0.37
CA ARG A 17 34.45 -1.90 -1.10
C ARG A 17 34.96 -1.43 -2.46
N CYS A 18 34.27 -0.50 -3.08
CA CYS A 18 34.74 0.15 -4.32
C CYS A 18 35.73 1.28 -4.07
N GLY A 19 36.09 1.57 -2.84
CA GLY A 19 37.04 2.61 -2.48
C GLY A 19 36.49 4.04 -2.64
N LEU A 20 35.16 4.21 -2.62
CA LEU A 20 34.55 5.54 -2.68
C LEU A 20 34.83 6.32 -1.39
N VAL A 21 35.16 7.59 -1.53
CA VAL A 21 35.34 8.52 -0.40
C VAL A 21 33.97 8.98 0.07
N LEU A 22 33.59 8.55 1.28
CA LEU A 22 32.33 8.91 1.92
C LEU A 22 32.51 10.14 2.81
N ASP A 23 31.52 11.03 2.85
CA ASP A 23 31.50 12.13 3.82
C ASP A 23 31.15 11.59 5.21
N SER A 24 32.14 11.58 6.10
CA SER A 24 32.00 11.05 7.47
C SER A 24 30.89 11.73 8.29
N ARG A 25 30.52 13.00 7.95
CA ARG A 25 29.44 13.74 8.61
C ARG A 25 28.05 13.24 8.26
N THR A 26 27.92 12.46 7.18
CA THR A 26 26.63 11.96 6.67
C THR A 26 26.43 10.46 6.92
N LEU A 27 27.43 9.73 7.42
CA LEU A 27 27.37 8.27 7.61
C LEU A 27 26.20 7.75 8.47
N ARG A 28 25.62 8.61 9.31
CA ARG A 28 24.48 8.27 10.16
C ARG A 28 23.13 8.71 9.58
N ARG A 29 23.12 9.24 8.36
CA ARG A 29 21.93 9.73 7.66
C ARG A 29 21.40 8.65 6.71
N THR A 30 20.16 8.74 6.32
CA THR A 30 19.57 7.92 5.25
C THR A 30 20.25 8.19 3.90
N GLU A 31 20.63 9.45 3.65
CA GLU A 31 21.42 9.86 2.48
C GLU A 31 22.87 10.07 2.91
N VAL A 32 23.73 9.15 2.51
CA VAL A 32 25.19 9.26 2.72
C VAL A 32 25.82 9.87 1.49
N GLU A 33 26.54 10.95 1.66
CA GLU A 33 27.20 11.66 0.58
C GLU A 33 28.59 11.06 0.27
N ALA A 34 28.93 10.99 -1.02
CA ALA A 34 30.20 10.44 -1.49
C ALA A 34 30.72 11.20 -2.72
N SER A 35 32.01 11.12 -2.97
CA SER A 35 32.61 11.58 -4.23
C SER A 35 32.15 10.68 -5.38
N CYS A 36 31.68 11.29 -6.48
CA CYS A 36 31.19 10.55 -7.61
C CYS A 36 32.33 9.98 -8.49
N PRO A 37 32.43 8.66 -8.66
CA PRO A 37 33.50 8.07 -9.47
C PRO A 37 33.28 8.20 -10.97
N PHE A 38 32.09 8.64 -11.40
CA PHE A 38 31.71 8.69 -12.83
C PHE A 38 31.92 10.05 -13.50
N CYS A 39 31.90 11.13 -12.74
CA CYS A 39 32.09 12.49 -13.30
C CYS A 39 33.36 13.17 -12.88
N GLY A 40 34.30 12.47 -12.21
CA GLY A 40 35.58 13.02 -11.83
C GLY A 40 35.49 14.13 -10.78
N ASP A 41 34.50 14.06 -9.91
CA ASP A 41 34.30 14.99 -8.79
C ASP A 41 35.42 14.75 -7.73
N HIS A 42 36.62 15.19 -8.07
CA HIS A 42 37.81 15.00 -7.26
C HIS A 42 38.13 16.22 -6.37
N GLY A 43 37.20 17.18 -6.28
CA GLY A 43 37.37 18.37 -5.44
C GLY A 43 37.25 18.05 -3.96
N LEU A 44 38.22 18.43 -3.14
CA LEU A 44 38.16 18.34 -1.68
C LEU A 44 36.86 18.96 -1.15
N GLY A 45 35.98 18.12 -0.56
CA GLY A 45 34.75 18.55 0.10
C GLY A 45 33.53 18.69 -0.80
N LYS A 46 33.56 18.24 -2.06
CA LYS A 46 32.39 18.16 -2.92
C LYS A 46 31.95 16.71 -3.06
N HIS A 47 30.78 16.40 -2.56
CA HIS A 47 30.17 15.06 -2.58
C HIS A 47 28.84 15.14 -3.31
N HIS A 48 28.82 14.85 -4.62
CA HIS A 48 27.63 14.94 -5.46
C HIS A 48 26.91 13.59 -5.65
N LEU A 49 27.50 12.50 -5.14
CA LEU A 49 26.88 11.18 -5.14
C LEU A 49 26.14 10.97 -3.83
N SER A 50 24.82 10.81 -3.89
CA SER A 50 24.00 10.41 -2.76
C SER A 50 23.78 8.89 -2.79
N LEU A 51 23.98 8.25 -1.63
CA LEU A 51 23.80 6.84 -1.37
C LEU A 51 22.64 6.68 -0.38
N ASN A 52 21.50 6.19 -0.84
CA ASN A 52 20.33 6.00 0.01
C ASN A 52 20.37 4.63 0.69
N THR A 53 20.48 4.61 2.03
CA THR A 53 20.60 3.39 2.82
C THR A 53 19.29 2.61 2.96
N ASP A 54 18.15 3.24 2.73
CA ASP A 54 16.85 2.59 2.82
C ASP A 54 16.50 1.79 1.56
N THR A 55 16.87 2.37 0.40
CA THR A 55 16.57 1.78 -0.91
C THR A 55 17.76 1.04 -1.52
N ASP A 56 18.97 1.17 -0.94
CA ASP A 56 20.24 0.71 -1.50
C ASP A 56 20.49 1.21 -2.93
N GLN A 57 20.12 2.47 -3.18
CA GLN A 57 20.28 3.14 -4.46
C GLN A 57 21.29 4.27 -4.36
N TYR A 58 21.92 4.60 -5.49
CA TYR A 58 22.76 5.77 -5.62
C TYR A 58 22.29 6.71 -6.73
N ARG A 59 22.54 8.00 -6.56
CA ARG A 59 22.31 9.00 -7.58
C ARG A 59 23.33 10.13 -7.48
N CYS A 60 23.94 10.48 -8.60
CA CYS A 60 24.78 11.67 -8.70
C CYS A 60 23.98 12.86 -9.19
N ASN A 61 23.95 13.94 -8.43
CA ASN A 61 23.22 15.16 -8.78
C ASN A 61 23.93 15.98 -9.87
N LEU A 62 25.21 15.70 -10.16
CA LEU A 62 25.99 16.41 -11.18
C LEU A 62 25.91 15.72 -12.55
N CYS A 63 26.19 14.41 -12.62
CA CYS A 63 26.23 13.68 -13.90
C CYS A 63 25.01 12.79 -14.16
N GLY A 64 24.07 12.70 -13.23
CA GLY A 64 22.87 11.88 -13.36
C GLY A 64 23.10 10.37 -13.26
N ALA A 65 24.33 9.91 -12.97
CA ALA A 65 24.60 8.48 -12.77
C ALA A 65 23.75 7.95 -11.61
N HIS A 66 23.05 6.85 -11.82
CA HIS A 66 22.16 6.24 -10.84
C HIS A 66 22.11 4.71 -10.97
N GLY A 67 21.61 4.04 -9.93
CA GLY A 67 21.45 2.59 -9.88
C GLY A 67 21.36 2.08 -8.44
N ASN A 68 21.59 0.77 -8.27
CA ASN A 68 21.63 0.10 -6.98
C ASN A 68 23.05 -0.42 -6.67
N SER A 69 23.23 -1.05 -5.51
CA SER A 69 24.50 -1.60 -5.04
C SER A 69 25.18 -2.49 -6.09
N VAL A 70 24.42 -3.40 -6.70
CA VAL A 70 24.95 -4.33 -7.71
C VAL A 70 25.41 -3.57 -8.96
N SER A 71 24.64 -2.63 -9.45
CA SER A 71 24.99 -1.85 -10.63
C SER A 71 26.14 -0.87 -10.39
N LEU A 72 26.29 -0.36 -9.15
CA LEU A 72 27.45 0.44 -8.75
C LEU A 72 28.72 -0.40 -8.84
N TYR A 73 28.72 -1.57 -8.21
CA TYR A 73 29.85 -2.49 -8.21
C TYR A 73 30.23 -2.95 -9.63
N ALA A 74 29.24 -3.39 -10.40
CA ALA A 74 29.42 -3.82 -11.78
C ALA A 74 30.10 -2.77 -12.65
N ARG A 75 29.61 -1.52 -12.59
CA ARG A 75 30.17 -0.41 -13.37
C ARG A 75 31.59 -0.04 -12.97
N LEU A 76 31.90 -0.09 -11.68
CA LEU A 76 33.24 0.26 -11.18
C LEU A 76 34.27 -0.83 -11.40
N LYS A 77 33.85 -2.09 -11.42
CA LYS A 77 34.69 -3.26 -11.67
C LYS A 77 34.74 -3.70 -13.14
N GLY A 78 33.92 -3.09 -14.01
CA GLY A 78 33.89 -3.41 -15.43
C GLY A 78 33.30 -4.80 -15.73
N MET A 79 32.34 -5.28 -14.94
CA MET A 79 31.73 -6.61 -15.07
C MET A 79 30.22 -6.52 -15.27
N SER A 80 29.57 -7.64 -15.59
CA SER A 80 28.11 -7.70 -15.69
C SER A 80 27.44 -7.65 -14.31
N ASN A 81 26.18 -7.18 -14.24
CA ASN A 81 25.40 -7.19 -12.98
C ASN A 81 25.26 -8.59 -12.38
N LYS A 82 25.27 -9.66 -13.20
CA LYS A 82 25.19 -11.03 -12.74
C LYS A 82 26.48 -11.45 -12.01
N GLU A 83 27.63 -11.13 -12.58
CA GLU A 83 28.94 -11.39 -11.97
C GLU A 83 29.12 -10.58 -10.68
N ALA A 84 28.80 -9.28 -10.73
CA ALA A 84 28.82 -8.40 -9.58
C ALA A 84 27.95 -8.92 -8.40
N TYR A 85 26.74 -9.40 -8.71
CA TYR A 85 25.86 -9.98 -7.72
C TYR A 85 26.44 -11.25 -7.10
N LEU A 86 27.00 -12.15 -7.91
CA LEU A 86 27.60 -13.39 -7.41
C LEU A 86 28.81 -13.10 -6.51
N GLU A 87 29.66 -12.16 -6.88
CA GLU A 87 30.83 -11.78 -6.11
C GLU A 87 30.42 -11.13 -4.78
N LEU A 88 29.53 -10.14 -4.79
CA LEU A 88 29.02 -9.49 -3.60
C LEU A 88 28.28 -10.47 -2.65
N ALA A 89 27.53 -11.41 -3.20
CA ALA A 89 26.81 -12.42 -2.43
C ALA A 89 27.74 -13.51 -1.83
N GLN A 90 28.85 -13.84 -2.50
CA GLN A 90 29.85 -14.76 -1.96
C GLN A 90 30.64 -14.13 -0.82
N GLU A 91 31.04 -12.88 -0.95
CA GLU A 91 31.77 -12.15 0.09
C GLU A 91 30.89 -11.83 1.32
N ALA A 92 29.60 -11.56 1.12
CA ALA A 92 28.66 -11.41 2.24
C ALA A 92 28.56 -12.66 3.13
N LYS A 93 28.89 -13.84 2.60
CA LYS A 93 28.97 -15.10 3.37
C LYS A 93 30.29 -15.28 4.15
N VAL A 94 31.34 -14.57 3.79
CA VAL A 94 32.67 -14.69 4.41
C VAL A 94 32.81 -13.80 5.66
N TYR A 95 32.03 -12.74 5.77
CA TYR A 95 31.88 -11.98 7.00
C TYR A 95 30.51 -12.25 7.61
N PRO A 96 30.41 -13.22 8.55
CA PRO A 96 29.21 -13.28 9.35
C PRO A 96 29.18 -12.00 10.18
N MET A 97 28.47 -10.98 9.73
CA MET A 97 27.91 -10.01 10.66
C MET A 97 27.26 -10.83 11.77
N PRO A 98 27.39 -10.43 13.07
CA PRO A 98 26.63 -11.10 14.11
C PRO A 98 25.20 -11.13 13.55
N GLN A 99 24.76 -12.31 13.19
CA GLN A 99 23.38 -12.54 12.82
C GLN A 99 22.60 -12.14 14.06
N ALA A 100 22.08 -10.93 14.07
CA ALA A 100 20.84 -10.73 14.78
C ALA A 100 19.98 -11.94 14.35
N PRO A 101 19.54 -12.80 15.29
CA PRO A 101 18.84 -14.01 14.94
C PRO A 101 17.85 -13.63 13.87
N SER A 102 18.02 -14.18 12.66
CA SER A 102 17.04 -14.11 11.61
C SER A 102 15.75 -14.52 12.30
N PRO A 103 14.81 -13.63 12.61
CA PRO A 103 13.55 -14.08 13.08
C PRO A 103 13.11 -14.94 11.89
N GLN A 104 12.93 -16.23 12.10
CA GLN A 104 12.04 -17.01 11.26
C GLN A 104 10.82 -16.12 11.23
N THR A 105 10.59 -15.45 10.10
CA THR A 105 9.45 -14.55 9.93
C THR A 105 8.25 -15.49 9.84
N GLN A 106 7.83 -16.01 10.99
CA GLN A 106 6.48 -16.54 11.12
C GLN A 106 5.61 -15.38 10.70
N GLU A 107 4.98 -15.56 9.56
CA GLU A 107 4.10 -14.55 8.98
C GLU A 107 3.05 -14.20 10.05
N ARG A 108 3.24 -13.07 10.71
CA ARG A 108 2.36 -12.66 11.81
C ARG A 108 0.97 -12.42 11.27
N GLN A 109 0.03 -13.07 11.89
CA GLN A 109 -1.38 -12.83 11.62
C GLN A 109 -1.79 -11.48 12.21
N PRO A 110 -2.70 -10.74 11.56
CA PRO A 110 -3.25 -9.53 12.14
C PRO A 110 -3.91 -9.80 13.48
N VAL A 111 -3.73 -8.87 14.42
CA VAL A 111 -4.45 -8.87 15.72
C VAL A 111 -5.97 -8.86 15.52
N PRO A 112 -6.78 -9.20 16.54
CA PRO A 112 -8.25 -9.13 16.46
C PRO A 112 -8.77 -7.81 15.92
N LEU A 113 -9.96 -7.85 15.34
CA LEU A 113 -10.57 -6.70 14.63
C LEU A 113 -10.72 -5.48 15.53
N GLU A 114 -11.15 -5.68 16.77
CA GLU A 114 -11.37 -4.61 17.75
C GLU A 114 -10.07 -3.85 18.06
N ARG A 115 -8.97 -4.57 18.21
CA ARG A 115 -7.64 -3.96 18.42
C ARG A 115 -7.16 -3.21 17.18
N ARG A 116 -7.38 -3.75 15.98
CA ARG A 116 -7.06 -3.06 14.73
C ARG A 116 -7.88 -1.80 14.57
N HIS A 117 -9.18 -1.90 14.83
CA HIS A 117 -10.10 -0.76 14.75
C HIS A 117 -9.67 0.36 15.70
N ALA A 118 -9.44 0.05 16.99
CA ALA A 118 -9.00 1.04 17.97
C ALA A 118 -7.70 1.74 17.54
N ALA A 119 -6.66 0.96 17.21
CA ALA A 119 -5.38 1.52 16.83
C ALA A 119 -5.43 2.35 15.52
N TYR A 120 -6.20 1.89 14.52
CA TYR A 120 -6.34 2.65 13.28
C TYR A 120 -7.23 3.89 13.44
N SER A 121 -8.24 3.86 14.31
CA SER A 121 -9.05 5.03 14.62
C SER A 121 -8.20 6.12 15.26
N ASP A 122 -7.45 5.80 16.31
CA ASP A 122 -6.53 6.74 16.95
C ASP A 122 -5.46 7.25 15.97
N MET A 123 -4.90 6.37 15.14
CA MET A 123 -3.96 6.80 14.11
C MET A 123 -4.56 7.83 13.17
N LEU A 124 -5.76 7.57 12.65
CA LEU A 124 -6.43 8.45 11.69
C LEU A 124 -6.82 9.79 12.33
N GLU A 125 -7.18 9.83 13.60
CA GLU A 125 -7.45 11.08 14.30
C GLU A 125 -6.24 12.01 14.37
N HIS A 126 -5.04 11.44 14.47
CA HIS A 126 -3.80 12.20 14.59
C HIS A 126 -3.11 12.48 13.23
N LEU A 127 -3.66 11.98 12.13
CA LEU A 127 -3.19 12.29 10.79
C LEU A 127 -4.02 13.42 10.16
N THR A 128 -3.38 14.19 9.28
CA THR A 128 -4.05 15.20 8.46
C THR A 128 -4.32 14.68 7.06
N LEU A 129 -5.26 15.27 6.36
CA LEU A 129 -5.45 15.08 4.93
C LEU A 129 -4.81 16.27 4.20
N LEU A 130 -3.86 16.01 3.32
CA LEU A 130 -3.22 17.05 2.51
C LEU A 130 -4.20 17.59 1.45
N ASP A 131 -4.10 18.88 1.15
CA ASP A 131 -5.03 19.57 0.24
C ASP A 131 -5.17 18.86 -1.10
N ARG A 132 -4.06 18.45 -1.73
CA ARG A 132 -4.08 17.68 -2.99
C ARG A 132 -4.87 16.37 -2.94
N HIS A 133 -4.92 15.73 -1.77
CA HIS A 133 -5.71 14.52 -1.56
C HIS A 133 -7.18 14.84 -1.33
N GLY A 134 -7.45 15.93 -0.60
CA GLY A 134 -8.80 16.48 -0.42
C GLY A 134 -9.43 16.89 -1.75
N GLU A 135 -8.71 17.66 -2.55
CA GLU A 135 -9.12 18.07 -3.91
C GLU A 135 -9.46 16.86 -4.78
N ASN A 136 -8.60 15.84 -4.77
CA ASN A 136 -8.87 14.60 -5.53
C ASN A 136 -10.16 13.89 -5.08
N LEU A 137 -10.50 13.94 -3.81
CA LEU A 137 -11.74 13.35 -3.28
C LEU A 137 -12.96 14.20 -3.62
N LEU A 138 -12.84 15.53 -3.59
CA LEU A 138 -13.87 16.47 -4.05
C LEU A 138 -14.16 16.32 -5.55
N GLU A 139 -13.13 16.22 -6.38
CA GLU A 139 -13.26 15.96 -7.83
C GLU A 139 -14.02 14.66 -8.14
N ARG A 140 -13.99 13.70 -7.22
CA ARG A 140 -14.77 12.46 -7.32
C ARG A 140 -16.22 12.61 -6.88
N GLY A 141 -16.62 13.78 -6.45
CA GLY A 141 -17.98 14.10 -6.05
C GLY A 141 -18.30 13.88 -4.58
N LEU A 142 -17.32 13.57 -3.73
CA LEU A 142 -17.54 13.54 -2.28
C LEU A 142 -17.62 14.97 -1.72
N SER A 143 -18.47 15.19 -0.71
CA SER A 143 -18.45 16.44 0.06
C SER A 143 -17.35 16.44 1.11
N GLU A 144 -16.93 17.62 1.59
CA GLU A 144 -15.98 17.74 2.70
C GLU A 144 -16.43 16.98 3.96
N GLU A 145 -17.74 17.04 4.23
CA GLU A 145 -18.33 16.32 5.35
C GLU A 145 -18.15 14.80 5.19
N ARG A 146 -18.51 14.27 4.02
CA ARG A 146 -18.36 12.83 3.72
C ARG A 146 -16.89 12.40 3.74
N ILE A 147 -15.97 13.24 3.28
CA ILE A 147 -14.51 12.99 3.36
C ILE A 147 -14.07 12.84 4.81
N ARG A 148 -14.57 13.70 5.72
CA ARG A 148 -14.28 13.62 7.16
C ARG A 148 -14.88 12.38 7.81
N GLU A 149 -16.16 12.07 7.52
CA GLU A 149 -16.87 10.89 8.03
C GLU A 149 -16.20 9.58 7.62
N ASN A 150 -15.77 9.48 6.37
CA ASN A 150 -15.07 8.30 5.88
C ASN A 150 -13.67 8.15 6.49
N GLY A 151 -13.09 9.25 7.00
CA GLY A 151 -11.82 9.23 7.72
C GLY A 151 -10.60 9.11 6.81
N TYR A 152 -10.65 9.66 5.59
CA TYR A 152 -9.49 9.71 4.70
C TYR A 152 -8.39 10.60 5.29
N LYS A 153 -7.16 10.13 5.25
CA LYS A 153 -5.98 10.82 5.77
C LYS A 153 -4.76 10.56 4.88
N SER A 154 -3.79 11.45 4.94
CA SER A 154 -2.55 11.27 4.18
C SER A 154 -1.53 10.46 4.96
N MET A 155 -0.77 9.62 4.26
CA MET A 155 0.41 8.97 4.83
C MET A 155 1.45 10.04 5.22
N PRO A 156 2.11 9.92 6.38
CA PRO A 156 3.25 10.76 6.69
C PRO A 156 4.35 10.58 5.63
N GLU A 157 4.78 11.67 5.02
CA GLU A 157 5.74 11.64 3.91
C GLU A 157 7.16 11.35 4.38
N THR A 158 7.49 11.72 5.63
CA THR A 158 8.83 11.57 6.20
C THR A 158 8.91 10.39 7.15
N GLU A 159 10.07 9.75 7.23
CA GLU A 159 10.34 8.68 8.20
C GLU A 159 10.15 9.18 9.64
N ARG A 160 10.55 10.42 9.92
CA ARG A 160 10.30 11.04 11.24
C ARG A 160 8.80 11.09 11.58
N GLY A 161 7.97 11.51 10.64
CA GLY A 161 6.51 11.55 10.83
C GLY A 161 5.94 10.15 11.06
N ARG A 162 6.44 9.15 10.35
CA ARG A 162 6.03 7.74 10.49
C ARG A 162 6.40 7.16 11.86
N ARG A 163 7.58 7.51 12.40
CA ARG A 163 7.98 7.13 13.75
C ARG A 163 7.13 7.83 14.80
N LEU A 164 6.88 9.14 14.65
CA LEU A 164 6.03 9.89 15.57
C LEU A 164 4.63 9.27 15.70
N ILE A 165 4.03 8.81 14.61
CA ILE A 165 2.75 8.09 14.66
C ILE A 165 2.87 6.76 15.42
N ALA A 166 3.93 6.01 15.19
CA ALA A 166 4.15 4.76 15.92
C ALA A 166 4.34 5.01 17.43
N ASP A 167 5.13 6.01 17.81
CA ASP A 167 5.37 6.38 19.20
C ASP A 167 4.10 6.90 19.88
N LEU A 168 3.31 7.70 19.18
CA LEU A 168 2.02 8.20 19.66
C LEU A 168 1.07 7.03 19.98
N LEU A 169 0.89 6.09 19.06
CA LEU A 169 0.02 4.94 19.30
C LEU A 169 0.49 4.09 20.47
N ARG A 170 1.79 3.94 20.66
CA ARG A 170 2.34 3.25 21.82
C ARG A 170 2.06 4.01 23.12
N SER A 171 2.15 5.34 23.11
CA SER A 171 1.81 6.16 24.27
C SER A 171 0.32 6.12 24.62
N CYS A 172 -0.54 5.91 23.61
CA CYS A 172 -1.98 5.63 23.80
C CYS A 172 -2.26 4.18 24.26
N GLY A 173 -1.23 3.37 24.47
CA GLY A 173 -1.37 2.00 24.97
C GLY A 173 -1.58 0.94 23.89
N HIS A 174 -1.43 1.27 22.61
CA HIS A 174 -1.54 0.30 21.53
C HIS A 174 -0.26 -0.51 21.37
N GLU A 175 -0.41 -1.83 21.28
CA GLU A 175 0.66 -2.73 20.87
C GLU A 175 0.71 -2.80 19.34
N LEU A 176 1.83 -2.40 18.74
CA LEU A 176 1.99 -2.36 17.28
C LEU A 176 2.31 -3.71 16.65
N SER A 177 2.73 -4.67 17.46
CA SER A 177 2.95 -6.05 17.00
C SER A 177 1.63 -6.67 16.53
N GLY A 178 1.60 -7.18 15.30
CA GLY A 178 0.40 -7.73 14.69
C GLY A 178 -0.53 -6.69 14.03
N LEU A 179 -0.18 -5.40 14.04
CA LEU A 179 -0.87 -4.38 13.26
C LEU A 179 -0.26 -4.29 11.85
N PRO A 180 -1.03 -4.58 10.76
CA PRO A 180 -0.54 -4.37 9.41
C PRO A 180 -0.12 -2.91 9.17
N GLY A 181 1.02 -2.74 8.49
CA GLY A 181 1.62 -1.43 8.24
C GLY A 181 2.71 -1.04 9.23
N PHE A 182 2.73 -1.60 10.43
CA PHE A 182 3.79 -1.32 11.39
C PHE A 182 4.89 -2.36 11.36
N ARG A 183 6.12 -1.91 11.53
CA ARG A 183 7.33 -2.72 11.58
C ARG A 183 8.37 -2.11 12.50
N THR A 184 9.40 -2.86 12.81
CA THR A 184 10.60 -2.28 13.45
C THR A 184 11.66 -1.94 12.40
N TYR A 185 12.35 -0.83 12.64
CA TYR A 185 13.50 -0.39 11.86
C TYR A 185 14.58 0.10 12.82
N TYR A 186 15.76 -0.53 12.81
CA TYR A 186 16.80 -0.35 13.82
C TYR A 186 16.29 -0.46 15.27
N GLY A 187 15.38 -1.40 15.52
CA GLY A 187 14.82 -1.63 16.86
C GLY A 187 13.64 -0.74 17.22
N GLU A 188 13.39 0.33 16.50
CA GLU A 188 12.30 1.28 16.74
C GLU A 188 11.08 1.00 15.84
N TRP A 189 9.89 1.21 16.38
CA TRP A 189 8.65 1.05 15.62
C TRP A 189 8.44 2.21 14.65
N THR A 190 7.99 1.90 13.45
CA THR A 190 7.64 2.87 12.41
C THR A 190 6.47 2.39 11.57
N LEU A 191 5.77 3.34 10.94
CA LEU A 191 4.74 3.09 9.95
C LEU A 191 5.40 2.88 8.58
N SER A 192 5.06 1.80 7.89
CA SER A 192 5.59 1.42 6.57
C SER A 192 4.56 1.65 5.48
N GLY A 193 5.02 1.98 4.28
CA GLY A 193 4.17 2.11 3.11
C GLY A 193 4.61 3.26 2.21
N PRO A 194 4.14 3.28 0.95
CA PRO A 194 4.38 4.40 0.02
C PRO A 194 3.61 5.65 0.42
N ASN A 195 3.96 6.79 -0.20
CA ASN A 195 3.20 8.02 -0.07
C ASN A 195 1.85 7.91 -0.80
N GLY A 196 0.87 8.65 -0.32
CA GLY A 196 -0.50 8.63 -0.79
C GLY A 196 -1.50 8.89 0.32
N PHE A 197 -2.76 8.60 0.10
CA PHE A 197 -3.74 8.72 1.15
C PHE A 197 -4.38 7.39 1.56
N LEU A 198 -4.71 7.30 2.83
CA LEU A 198 -5.29 6.14 3.49
C LEU A 198 -6.80 6.11 3.27
N ILE A 199 -7.30 4.93 2.96
CA ILE A 199 -8.71 4.62 2.77
C ILE A 199 -9.09 3.57 3.81
N PRO A 200 -9.91 3.90 4.82
CA PRO A 200 -10.37 2.94 5.80
C PRO A 200 -11.24 1.86 5.17
N VAL A 201 -10.90 0.60 5.41
CA VAL A 201 -11.69 -0.55 4.96
C VAL A 201 -12.49 -1.06 6.13
N ARG A 202 -13.82 -0.85 6.09
CA ARG A 202 -14.73 -1.12 7.20
C ARG A 202 -15.53 -2.40 6.96
N ASN A 203 -15.82 -3.12 8.04
CA ASN A 203 -16.73 -4.28 7.99
C ASN A 203 -18.21 -3.84 8.04
N LYS A 204 -19.10 -4.83 8.14
CA LYS A 204 -20.55 -4.60 8.27
C LYS A 204 -20.97 -3.80 9.52
N ASP A 205 -20.15 -3.81 10.58
CA ASP A 205 -20.40 -3.09 11.83
C ASP A 205 -19.75 -1.69 11.85
N GLY A 206 -19.06 -1.29 10.76
CA GLY A 206 -18.34 -0.02 10.64
C GLY A 206 -16.93 -0.05 11.21
N LEU A 207 -16.46 -1.17 11.75
CA LEU A 207 -15.14 -1.31 12.33
C LEU A 207 -14.06 -1.36 11.25
N ILE A 208 -12.96 -0.64 11.43
CA ILE A 208 -11.84 -0.61 10.49
C ILE A 208 -11.07 -1.93 10.56
N GLN A 209 -11.13 -2.71 9.49
CA GLN A 209 -10.43 -3.99 9.36
C GLN A 209 -8.98 -3.82 8.93
N GLY A 210 -8.73 -2.81 8.13
CA GLY A 210 -7.44 -2.47 7.55
C GLY A 210 -7.53 -1.18 6.76
N LEU A 211 -6.40 -0.78 6.18
CA LEU A 211 -6.29 0.44 5.40
C LEU A 211 -5.75 0.13 4.01
N LYS A 212 -6.31 0.77 3.00
CA LYS A 212 -5.71 0.84 1.67
C LYS A 212 -5.01 2.18 1.48
N ILE A 213 -3.97 2.21 0.67
CA ILE A 213 -3.29 3.43 0.26
C ILE A 213 -3.58 3.66 -1.21
N ARG A 214 -4.13 4.83 -1.56
CA ARG A 214 -4.10 5.31 -2.92
C ARG A 214 -2.80 6.06 -3.13
N LEU A 215 -1.98 5.56 -4.04
CA LEU A 215 -0.63 6.07 -4.28
C LEU A 215 -0.66 7.43 -4.96
N ASP A 216 0.28 8.31 -4.59
CA ASP A 216 0.54 9.57 -5.30
C ASP A 216 1.13 9.28 -6.67
N ASP A 217 2.18 8.46 -6.70
CA ASP A 217 2.86 8.02 -7.91
C ASP A 217 2.58 6.55 -8.17
N ALA A 218 1.81 6.25 -9.20
CA ALA A 218 1.57 4.88 -9.64
C ALA A 218 2.41 4.57 -10.88
N ASP A 219 3.37 3.66 -10.74
CA ASP A 219 4.22 3.18 -11.85
C ASP A 219 3.42 2.58 -13.03
N ALA A 220 2.16 2.22 -12.79
CA ALA A 220 1.23 1.70 -13.79
C ALA A 220 -0.22 1.92 -13.36
N PRO A 221 -1.16 2.07 -14.33
CA PRO A 221 -2.58 2.31 -14.04
C PRO A 221 -3.24 1.27 -13.14
N ASN A 222 -2.79 0.02 -13.18
CA ASN A 222 -3.30 -1.10 -12.38
C ASN A 222 -2.66 -1.22 -10.98
N ARG A 223 -1.74 -0.33 -10.61
CA ARG A 223 -1.04 -0.33 -9.32
C ARG A 223 -1.36 0.89 -8.45
N LYS A 224 -2.45 1.58 -8.73
CA LYS A 224 -2.86 2.79 -7.99
C LYS A 224 -3.17 2.58 -6.51
N TYR A 225 -3.42 1.34 -6.11
CA TYR A 225 -3.84 1.01 -4.75
C TYR A 225 -2.99 -0.11 -4.16
N ARG A 226 -2.59 0.05 -2.88
CA ARG A 226 -1.94 -0.99 -2.10
C ARG A 226 -2.61 -1.13 -0.74
N TRP A 227 -2.57 -2.34 -0.17
CA TRP A 227 -2.90 -2.52 1.23
C TRP A 227 -1.79 -1.96 2.11
N LEU A 228 -2.15 -1.28 3.18
CA LEU A 228 -1.21 -0.95 4.24
C LEU A 228 -0.78 -2.27 4.89
N SER A 229 0.46 -2.67 4.63
CA SER A 229 1.01 -3.96 5.02
C SER A 229 2.51 -3.83 5.24
N SER A 230 3.01 -4.51 6.24
CA SER A 230 4.44 -4.62 6.54
C SER A 230 4.95 -6.06 6.39
N ARG A 231 4.25 -6.87 5.57
CA ARG A 231 4.62 -8.25 5.29
C ARG A 231 6.07 -8.35 4.82
N GLY A 232 6.82 -9.32 5.41
CA GLY A 232 8.20 -9.57 5.04
C GLY A 232 9.22 -8.59 5.64
N LEU A 233 8.76 -7.59 6.40
CA LEU A 233 9.62 -6.64 7.11
C LEU A 233 9.81 -7.07 8.59
N PRO A 234 10.89 -6.61 9.26
CA PRO A 234 11.14 -6.95 10.66
C PRO A 234 9.96 -6.61 11.57
N ASN A 235 9.47 -7.59 12.33
CA ASN A 235 8.26 -7.52 13.15
C ASN A 235 6.99 -7.10 12.39
N GLY A 236 7.02 -7.15 11.05
CA GLY A 236 5.91 -6.76 10.20
C GLY A 236 4.78 -7.78 10.18
N THR A 237 3.63 -7.31 9.76
CA THR A 237 2.38 -8.07 9.69
C THR A 237 1.74 -7.93 8.32
N ARG A 238 1.22 -9.04 7.78
CA ARG A 238 0.49 -9.04 6.52
C ARG A 238 -0.89 -8.39 6.67
N SER A 239 -1.37 -7.78 5.58
CA SER A 239 -2.77 -7.41 5.42
C SER A 239 -3.49 -8.46 4.59
N TYR A 240 -4.80 -8.59 4.79
CA TYR A 240 -5.68 -9.37 3.93
C TYR A 240 -6.48 -8.47 3.00
N SER A 241 -7.07 -9.08 1.97
CA SER A 241 -8.00 -8.40 1.07
C SER A 241 -9.41 -8.49 1.65
N TRP A 242 -9.68 -7.72 2.72
CA TRP A 242 -11.00 -7.64 3.33
C TRP A 242 -12.00 -6.96 2.39
N VAL A 243 -13.26 -7.34 2.51
CA VAL A 243 -14.35 -6.62 1.87
C VAL A 243 -14.65 -5.33 2.64
N HIS A 244 -15.03 -4.28 1.93
CA HIS A 244 -15.43 -3.02 2.52
C HIS A 244 -16.95 -2.85 2.41
N VAL A 245 -17.59 -2.39 3.49
CA VAL A 245 -19.03 -2.13 3.53
C VAL A 245 -19.26 -0.64 3.77
N THR A 246 -20.04 -0.01 2.90
CA THR A 246 -20.38 1.42 2.98
C THR A 246 -21.85 1.65 2.61
N GLY A 247 -22.42 2.75 3.09
CA GLY A 247 -23.84 3.07 2.91
C GLY A 247 -24.74 2.57 4.05
N ASP A 248 -26.06 2.65 3.81
CA ASP A 248 -27.08 2.30 4.79
C ASP A 248 -27.21 0.78 4.94
N ARG A 249 -26.73 0.26 6.06
CA ARG A 249 -26.73 -1.17 6.39
C ARG A 249 -28.11 -1.76 6.68
N SER A 250 -29.15 -0.94 6.78
CA SER A 250 -30.53 -1.41 6.93
C SER A 250 -31.16 -1.89 5.60
N ARG A 251 -30.53 -1.53 4.48
CA ARG A 251 -30.99 -1.91 3.14
C ARG A 251 -30.98 -3.42 2.94
N LYS A 252 -31.94 -3.92 2.20
CA LYS A 252 -32.06 -5.35 1.84
C LYS A 252 -31.56 -5.67 0.43
N CYS A 253 -31.14 -4.67 -0.30
CA CYS A 253 -30.43 -4.73 -1.56
C CYS A 253 -29.01 -4.20 -1.38
N VAL A 254 -28.01 -4.89 -1.94
CA VAL A 254 -26.61 -4.46 -1.88
C VAL A 254 -25.99 -4.45 -3.27
N PHE A 255 -25.24 -3.42 -3.56
CA PHE A 255 -24.45 -3.32 -4.78
C PHE A 255 -23.02 -3.88 -4.53
N LEU A 256 -22.56 -4.75 -5.42
CA LEU A 256 -21.18 -5.24 -5.40
C LEU A 256 -20.33 -4.46 -6.40
N THR A 257 -19.25 -3.85 -5.93
CA THR A 257 -18.30 -3.12 -6.77
C THR A 257 -16.86 -3.43 -6.41
N GLU A 258 -15.92 -2.92 -7.21
CA GLU A 258 -14.50 -3.12 -7.01
C GLU A 258 -13.87 -1.87 -6.36
N GLY A 259 -13.18 -2.09 -5.23
CA GLY A 259 -12.40 -1.07 -4.54
C GLY A 259 -13.18 -0.19 -3.55
N PRO A 260 -12.66 0.01 -2.34
CA PRO A 260 -13.34 0.75 -1.27
C PRO A 260 -13.69 2.20 -1.65
N LEU A 261 -12.73 2.97 -2.20
CA LEU A 261 -12.97 4.36 -2.57
C LEU A 261 -14.09 4.51 -3.60
N LYS A 262 -14.14 3.59 -4.58
CA LYS A 262 -15.22 3.59 -5.58
C LYS A 262 -16.58 3.36 -4.94
N GLY A 263 -16.64 2.40 -4.01
CA GLY A 263 -17.87 2.13 -3.28
C GLY A 263 -18.31 3.29 -2.41
N ASP A 264 -17.38 3.96 -1.73
CA ASP A 264 -17.68 5.15 -0.92
C ASP A 264 -18.29 6.28 -1.77
N VAL A 265 -17.67 6.55 -2.92
CA VAL A 265 -18.17 7.56 -3.87
C VAL A 265 -19.54 7.16 -4.43
N ALA A 266 -19.67 5.90 -4.88
CA ALA A 266 -20.91 5.41 -5.46
C ALA A 266 -22.07 5.42 -4.45
N SER A 267 -21.81 4.98 -3.22
CA SER A 267 -22.79 5.00 -2.13
C SER A 267 -23.28 6.43 -1.85
N PHE A 268 -22.35 7.37 -1.70
CA PHE A 268 -22.67 8.78 -1.46
C PHE A 268 -23.52 9.39 -2.60
N LEU A 269 -23.09 9.22 -3.84
CA LEU A 269 -23.82 9.73 -5.01
C LEU A 269 -25.17 9.03 -5.23
N ALA A 270 -25.32 7.81 -4.76
CA ALA A 270 -26.57 7.04 -4.79
C ALA A 270 -27.40 7.19 -3.49
N ARG A 271 -27.24 8.27 -2.74
CA ARG A 271 -28.00 8.57 -1.51
C ARG A 271 -27.92 7.45 -0.47
N ASP A 272 -26.69 7.08 -0.16
CA ASP A 272 -26.33 6.05 0.83
C ASP A 272 -26.89 4.64 0.53
N GLU A 273 -27.05 4.28 -0.76
CA GLU A 273 -27.27 2.89 -1.10
C GLU A 273 -26.14 2.01 -0.55
N LEU A 274 -26.50 0.79 -0.12
CA LEU A 274 -25.56 -0.15 0.48
C LEU A 274 -24.64 -0.73 -0.59
N PHE A 275 -23.34 -0.60 -0.37
CA PHE A 275 -22.31 -1.21 -1.20
C PHE A 275 -21.42 -2.17 -0.41
N ILE A 276 -21.08 -3.31 -1.01
CA ILE A 276 -19.97 -4.16 -0.62
C ILE A 276 -18.89 -4.05 -1.70
N CYS A 277 -17.68 -3.71 -1.29
CA CYS A 277 -16.56 -3.48 -2.20
C CYS A 277 -15.50 -4.54 -1.99
N ILE A 278 -15.16 -5.26 -3.04
CA ILE A 278 -14.09 -6.26 -3.00
C ILE A 278 -12.74 -5.61 -3.33
N GLY A 279 -11.66 -6.14 -2.76
CA GLY A 279 -10.31 -5.59 -2.92
C GLY A 279 -9.69 -5.82 -4.30
N GLY A 280 -10.40 -6.54 -5.16
CA GLY A 280 -10.10 -6.98 -6.51
C GLY A 280 -10.93 -8.23 -6.79
N VAL A 281 -11.21 -8.49 -8.05
CA VAL A 281 -12.15 -9.56 -8.48
C VAL A 281 -11.81 -10.99 -7.99
N ASN A 282 -10.58 -11.21 -7.54
CA ASN A 282 -10.14 -12.48 -6.94
C ASN A 282 -10.10 -12.45 -5.40
N ALA A 283 -10.44 -11.32 -4.78
CA ALA A 283 -10.35 -11.12 -3.33
C ALA A 283 -11.72 -11.27 -2.68
N LEU A 284 -12.23 -12.50 -2.63
CA LEU A 284 -13.59 -12.82 -2.17
C LEU A 284 -13.65 -13.24 -0.69
N HIS A 285 -12.55 -13.09 0.05
CA HIS A 285 -12.49 -13.49 1.45
C HIS A 285 -13.54 -12.73 2.29
N GLY A 286 -14.44 -13.48 2.94
CA GLY A 286 -15.49 -12.93 3.77
C GLY A 286 -16.70 -12.34 3.01
N LEU A 287 -16.73 -12.36 1.67
CA LEU A 287 -17.82 -11.75 0.90
C LEU A 287 -19.19 -12.42 1.22
N THR A 288 -19.26 -13.75 1.10
CA THR A 288 -20.52 -14.48 1.30
C THR A 288 -21.00 -14.40 2.74
N ASP A 289 -20.08 -14.39 3.70
CA ASP A 289 -20.43 -14.25 5.12
C ASP A 289 -20.94 -12.84 5.42
N THR A 290 -20.28 -11.81 4.88
CA THR A 290 -20.76 -10.43 5.00
C THR A 290 -22.17 -10.25 4.42
N ILE A 291 -22.46 -10.85 3.25
CA ILE A 291 -23.80 -10.80 2.63
C ILE A 291 -24.84 -11.46 3.55
N ARG A 292 -24.55 -12.64 4.10
CA ARG A 292 -25.45 -13.35 5.03
C ARG A 292 -25.68 -12.55 6.30
N GLU A 293 -24.64 -12.05 6.90
CA GLU A 293 -24.68 -11.31 8.18
C GLU A 293 -25.41 -9.97 8.07
N LEU A 294 -25.36 -9.30 6.91
CA LEU A 294 -26.16 -8.11 6.62
C LEU A 294 -27.64 -8.43 6.40
N GLY A 295 -27.99 -9.70 6.19
CA GLY A 295 -29.36 -10.15 5.95
C GLY A 295 -29.97 -9.53 4.69
N VAL A 296 -29.15 -9.25 3.67
CA VAL A 296 -29.63 -8.77 2.37
C VAL A 296 -30.37 -9.86 1.62
N ARG A 297 -31.30 -9.47 0.76
CA ARG A 297 -32.13 -10.37 -0.03
C ARG A 297 -31.81 -10.28 -1.52
N GLU A 298 -31.14 -9.23 -1.92
CA GLU A 298 -30.79 -8.97 -3.30
C GLU A 298 -29.37 -8.46 -3.41
N VAL A 299 -28.63 -9.02 -4.35
CA VAL A 299 -27.27 -8.60 -4.70
C VAL A 299 -27.28 -8.11 -6.14
N VAL A 300 -26.86 -6.89 -6.34
CA VAL A 300 -26.75 -6.23 -7.65
C VAL A 300 -25.26 -6.10 -8.01
N GLU A 301 -24.84 -6.81 -9.05
CA GLU A 301 -23.49 -6.71 -9.59
C GLU A 301 -23.30 -5.35 -10.27
N ALA A 302 -22.39 -4.52 -9.75
CA ALA A 302 -22.00 -3.22 -10.31
C ALA A 302 -20.48 -3.15 -10.50
N MET A 303 -19.92 -4.18 -11.15
CA MET A 303 -18.49 -4.32 -11.44
C MET A 303 -18.09 -3.49 -12.65
N ASP A 304 -16.81 -3.11 -12.73
CA ASP A 304 -16.26 -2.30 -13.81
C ASP A 304 -16.58 -2.85 -15.20
N MET A 305 -16.81 -1.93 -16.14
CA MET A 305 -17.15 -2.28 -17.53
C MET A 305 -16.03 -2.97 -18.30
N ASP A 306 -14.78 -2.95 -17.80
CA ASP A 306 -13.66 -3.68 -18.41
C ASP A 306 -13.82 -5.22 -18.35
N GLN A 307 -14.75 -5.75 -17.53
CA GLN A 307 -15.19 -7.14 -17.63
C GLN A 307 -15.70 -7.52 -19.04
N MET A 308 -16.13 -6.53 -19.81
CA MET A 308 -16.60 -6.75 -21.17
C MET A 308 -15.46 -7.10 -22.16
N THR A 309 -14.27 -6.57 -21.91
CA THR A 309 -13.12 -6.66 -22.82
C THR A 309 -11.99 -7.55 -22.27
N ASN A 310 -11.86 -7.71 -20.95
CA ASN A 310 -10.80 -8.50 -20.33
C ASN A 310 -11.29 -9.89 -19.90
N PRO A 311 -10.83 -11.00 -20.54
CA PRO A 311 -11.26 -12.36 -20.22
C PRO A 311 -10.96 -12.79 -18.79
N ASN A 312 -9.85 -12.33 -18.20
CA ASN A 312 -9.46 -12.67 -16.84
C ASN A 312 -10.40 -12.02 -15.81
N VAL A 313 -10.74 -10.75 -16.02
CA VAL A 313 -11.72 -10.03 -15.21
C VAL A 313 -13.08 -10.70 -15.31
N ARG A 314 -13.52 -11.03 -16.53
CA ARG A 314 -14.78 -11.76 -16.77
C ARG A 314 -14.83 -13.08 -16.01
N LYS A 315 -13.76 -13.89 -16.08
CA LYS A 315 -13.69 -15.18 -15.37
C LYS A 315 -13.82 -14.99 -13.85
N ALA A 316 -13.15 -14.00 -13.30
CA ALA A 316 -13.18 -13.72 -11.86
C ALA A 316 -14.56 -13.22 -11.40
N VAL A 317 -15.23 -12.36 -12.18
CA VAL A 317 -16.61 -11.91 -11.92
C VAL A 317 -17.58 -13.09 -11.99
N LEU A 318 -17.42 -13.99 -12.95
CA LEU A 318 -18.24 -15.20 -13.03
C LEU A 318 -18.05 -16.13 -11.81
N THR A 319 -16.82 -16.24 -11.30
CA THR A 319 -16.55 -17.00 -10.08
C THR A 319 -17.23 -16.35 -8.87
N MET A 320 -17.09 -15.04 -8.70
CA MET A 320 -17.78 -14.27 -7.64
C MET A 320 -19.29 -14.47 -7.71
N ARG A 321 -19.89 -14.36 -8.90
CA ARG A 321 -21.32 -14.56 -9.11
C ARG A 321 -21.77 -15.95 -8.66
N LYS A 322 -21.03 -16.99 -9.04
CA LYS A 322 -21.32 -18.38 -8.63
C LYS A 322 -21.27 -18.53 -7.11
N GLU A 323 -20.30 -17.91 -6.45
CA GLU A 323 -20.20 -17.99 -4.98
C GLU A 323 -21.37 -17.27 -4.30
N VAL A 324 -21.75 -16.09 -4.77
CA VAL A 324 -22.89 -15.35 -4.22
C VAL A 324 -24.20 -16.10 -4.46
N GLN A 325 -24.41 -16.68 -5.63
CA GLN A 325 -25.63 -17.46 -5.97
C GLN A 325 -25.77 -18.75 -5.17
N LYS A 326 -24.74 -19.23 -4.49
CA LYS A 326 -24.86 -20.36 -3.54
C LYS A 326 -25.55 -19.95 -2.22
N ILE A 327 -25.74 -18.67 -1.96
CA ILE A 327 -26.46 -18.22 -0.76
C ILE A 327 -27.94 -18.49 -0.93
N PRO A 328 -28.58 -19.30 -0.06
CA PRO A 328 -29.98 -19.64 -0.21
C PRO A 328 -30.90 -18.42 -0.18
N GLY A 329 -31.83 -18.35 -1.11
CA GLY A 329 -32.86 -17.30 -1.17
C GLY A 329 -32.35 -15.92 -1.66
N ILE A 330 -31.07 -15.81 -2.07
CA ILE A 330 -30.54 -14.55 -2.61
C ILE A 330 -31.02 -14.33 -4.06
N ARG A 331 -31.49 -13.13 -4.36
CA ARG A 331 -31.71 -12.68 -5.73
C ARG A 331 -30.45 -12.06 -6.25
N TYR A 332 -30.12 -12.32 -7.50
CA TYR A 332 -28.92 -11.75 -8.14
C TYR A 332 -29.33 -11.02 -9.41
N ALA A 333 -28.98 -9.74 -9.48
CA ALA A 333 -29.17 -8.88 -10.64
C ALA A 333 -27.85 -8.30 -11.13
N LYS A 334 -27.84 -7.75 -12.32
CA LYS A 334 -26.71 -7.01 -12.88
C LYS A 334 -27.15 -5.59 -13.18
N TYR A 335 -26.41 -4.62 -12.66
CA TYR A 335 -26.53 -3.22 -13.03
C TYR A 335 -25.62 -2.92 -14.20
N THR A 336 -26.15 -2.27 -15.22
CA THR A 336 -25.42 -1.88 -16.42
C THR A 336 -25.63 -0.40 -16.68
N TRP A 337 -24.60 0.26 -17.15
CA TRP A 337 -24.58 1.68 -17.50
C TRP A 337 -23.87 1.89 -18.83
N ASN A 338 -23.82 3.14 -19.29
CA ASN A 338 -23.08 3.49 -20.51
C ASN A 338 -21.60 3.12 -20.37
N PRO A 339 -21.06 2.23 -21.23
CA PRO A 339 -19.69 1.73 -21.17
C PRO A 339 -18.61 2.80 -21.39
N ALA A 340 -18.97 4.02 -21.76
CA ALA A 340 -18.07 5.17 -21.75
C ALA A 340 -17.52 5.46 -20.34
N TYR A 341 -18.26 5.09 -19.29
CA TYR A 341 -17.83 5.20 -17.90
C TYR A 341 -17.33 3.85 -17.40
N LYS A 342 -16.07 3.82 -16.96
CA LYS A 342 -15.47 2.57 -16.52
C LYS A 342 -16.12 2.04 -15.24
N GLY A 343 -16.23 2.85 -14.21
CA GLY A 343 -16.79 2.52 -12.91
C GLY A 343 -18.21 3.02 -12.69
N VAL A 344 -18.90 2.41 -11.74
CA VAL A 344 -20.24 2.88 -11.31
C VAL A 344 -20.18 4.27 -10.69
N ASP A 345 -19.08 4.59 -9.99
CA ASP A 345 -18.80 5.92 -9.42
C ASP A 345 -18.69 6.99 -10.50
N ASP A 346 -17.93 6.75 -11.56
CA ASP A 346 -17.79 7.69 -12.69
C ASP A 346 -19.14 7.93 -13.38
N TYR A 347 -19.95 6.89 -13.55
CA TYR A 347 -21.28 6.98 -14.11
C TYR A 347 -22.24 7.82 -13.24
N LEU A 348 -22.26 7.55 -11.93
CA LEU A 348 -23.11 8.28 -11.00
C LEU A 348 -22.70 9.76 -10.91
N LEU A 349 -21.39 10.04 -10.91
CA LEU A 349 -20.87 11.41 -10.92
C LEU A 349 -21.35 12.18 -12.17
N SER A 350 -21.31 11.56 -13.34
CA SER A 350 -21.77 12.19 -14.57
C SER A 350 -23.26 12.55 -14.52
N ARG A 351 -24.06 11.75 -13.83
CA ARG A 351 -25.49 12.04 -13.65
C ARG A 351 -25.76 13.16 -12.65
N ALA A 352 -24.97 13.21 -11.57
CA ALA A 352 -25.10 14.27 -10.58
C ALA A 352 -24.76 15.66 -11.16
N ALA A 353 -23.82 15.72 -12.11
CA ALA A 353 -23.46 16.96 -12.81
C ALA A 353 -24.52 17.44 -13.82
N THR A 354 -25.52 16.61 -14.15
CA THR A 354 -26.56 16.91 -15.14
C THR A 354 -27.92 17.28 -14.49
N MET A 355 -28.02 17.17 -13.18
CA MET A 355 -29.17 17.56 -12.35
C MET A 355 -28.93 18.92 -11.68
#